data_1b5f55a104507b750fdb43cc389fcc8a
#
_entry.id   1b5f55a104507b750fdb43cc389fcc8a
#
_cell.length_a   1.000
_cell.length_b   1.000
_cell.length_c   1.000
_cell.angle_alpha   90.00
_cell.angle_beta   90.00
_cell.angle_gamma   90.00
#
_symmetry.space_group_name_H-M   'P 1'
#
loop_
_entity.id
_entity.type
_entity.pdbx_description
1 polymer ?
#
loop_
_entity_poly.entity_id
_entity_poly.type
_entity_poly.pdbx_seq_one_letter_code
_entity_poly.pdbx_strand_id
1 'polypeptide(L)'
;RADLDHEDTLSAAFEGAHGAYCMTNFFEHFSASRETEQAENLARAAKTAGVSHAIWSTSQDSRNWVSPQGNRLPESPDGYQVPHWDGKARGNRSFSELGVPTTYLLPATYWENLFMPGAPHQVQRGPDGVLAITLPAGEAKMPGMGAEDIGRCAYGLFKAGQEFVGTTVGVAAESSTGAELAAAVSEALGESVRYNAVPLDVVRAAPFPGADAVANMFQIIAEANDAYCGHYDLALSRSLNPQLRTLAEWAAANQHKLQVSMGAADRARDQPV
;
A
#
# COMPACT_ATOMS: atom_id res chain seq x y z
N ARG A 1 22.71 8.45 8.38
CA ARG A 1 21.38 8.99 8.04
C ARG A 1 21.41 9.36 6.58
N ALA A 2 20.41 8.96 5.82
CA ALA A 2 20.25 9.27 4.41
C ALA A 2 18.95 10.03 4.19
N ASP A 3 18.88 10.81 3.10
CA ASP A 3 17.74 11.59 2.69
C ASP A 3 17.44 11.27 1.22
N LEU A 4 16.18 10.96 0.89
CA LEU A 4 15.77 10.55 -0.45
C LEU A 4 15.91 11.67 -1.49
N ASP A 5 15.91 12.92 -1.05
CA ASP A 5 16.11 14.08 -1.93
C ASP A 5 17.60 14.36 -2.22
N HIS A 6 18.54 13.66 -1.57
CA HIS A 6 19.99 13.89 -1.65
C HIS A 6 20.74 12.59 -1.98
N GLU A 7 21.08 12.42 -3.29
CA GLU A 7 21.72 11.22 -3.84
C GLU A 7 23.06 10.86 -3.16
N ASP A 8 23.86 11.85 -2.79
CA ASP A 8 25.15 11.67 -2.11
C ASP A 8 25.01 10.97 -0.76
N THR A 9 23.95 11.31 -0.01
CA THR A 9 23.64 10.67 1.28
C THR A 9 23.18 9.23 1.10
N LEU A 10 22.48 8.93 0.00
CA LEU A 10 22.02 7.58 -0.36
C LEU A 10 23.21 6.71 -0.81
N SER A 11 24.11 7.25 -1.63
CA SER A 11 25.31 6.56 -2.08
C SER A 11 26.19 6.14 -0.90
N ALA A 12 26.37 7.03 0.07
CA ALA A 12 27.10 6.71 1.30
C ALA A 12 26.39 5.64 2.14
N ALA A 13 25.04 5.62 2.15
CA ALA A 13 24.27 4.60 2.89
C ALA A 13 24.34 3.21 2.22
N PHE A 14 24.54 3.15 0.90
CA PHE A 14 24.64 1.92 0.15
C PHE A 14 26.08 1.37 0.00
N GLU A 15 27.08 2.13 0.44
CA GLU A 15 28.48 1.73 0.35
C GLU A 15 28.71 0.35 1.03
N GLY A 16 29.22 -0.60 0.25
CA GLY A 16 29.47 -1.97 0.69
C GLY A 16 28.22 -2.84 0.88
N ALA A 17 27.03 -2.33 0.61
CA ALA A 17 25.81 -3.12 0.71
C ALA A 17 25.70 -4.12 -0.44
N HIS A 18 25.42 -5.38 -0.13
CA HIS A 18 25.10 -6.43 -1.12
C HIS A 18 23.72 -6.18 -1.73
N GLY A 19 22.73 -5.82 -0.91
CA GLY A 19 21.36 -5.58 -1.33
C GLY A 19 20.76 -4.37 -0.63
N ALA A 20 19.74 -3.76 -1.27
CA ALA A 20 19.03 -2.61 -0.74
C ALA A 20 17.51 -2.77 -0.92
N TYR A 21 16.75 -2.56 0.16
CA TYR A 21 15.30 -2.37 0.07
C TYR A 21 15.01 -0.88 -0.08
N CYS A 22 14.48 -0.52 -1.23
CA CYS A 22 14.21 0.86 -1.65
C CYS A 22 12.71 1.15 -1.60
N MET A 23 12.32 2.19 -0.88
CA MET A 23 10.93 2.62 -0.73
C MET A 23 10.86 4.14 -0.58
N THR A 24 9.85 4.75 -1.18
CA THR A 24 9.47 6.15 -1.01
C THR A 24 8.17 6.27 -0.23
N ASN A 25 7.87 7.45 0.31
CA ASN A 25 6.63 7.69 1.04
C ASN A 25 5.90 8.90 0.47
N PHE A 26 4.94 8.65 -0.43
CA PHE A 26 4.11 9.68 -1.05
C PHE A 26 3.45 10.62 -0.03
N PHE A 27 2.99 10.09 1.10
CA PHE A 27 2.22 10.83 2.10
C PHE A 27 3.03 11.83 2.94
N GLU A 28 4.35 11.88 2.77
CA GLU A 28 5.20 12.93 3.35
C GLU A 28 5.12 14.26 2.56
N HIS A 29 4.81 14.19 1.26
CA HIS A 29 4.89 15.36 0.37
C HIS A 29 3.73 15.48 -0.63
N PHE A 30 2.91 14.46 -0.81
CA PHE A 30 1.75 14.41 -1.71
C PHE A 30 2.06 14.78 -3.17
N SER A 31 3.26 14.46 -3.67
CA SER A 31 3.73 14.77 -5.01
C SER A 31 4.23 13.51 -5.72
N ALA A 32 3.54 13.11 -6.80
CA ALA A 32 3.96 11.96 -7.61
C ALA A 32 5.27 12.21 -8.37
N SER A 33 5.53 13.47 -8.78
CA SER A 33 6.79 13.85 -9.41
C SER A 33 7.96 13.71 -8.43
N ARG A 34 7.83 14.24 -7.21
CA ARG A 34 8.86 14.10 -6.18
C ARG A 34 9.10 12.64 -5.80
N GLU A 35 8.05 11.83 -5.74
CA GLU A 35 8.21 10.39 -5.50
C GLU A 35 9.00 9.70 -6.61
N THR A 36 8.76 10.09 -7.87
CA THR A 36 9.53 9.61 -9.02
C THR A 36 11.00 10.07 -8.95
N GLU A 37 11.26 11.32 -8.59
CA GLU A 37 12.61 11.86 -8.39
C GLU A 37 13.37 11.13 -7.26
N GLN A 38 12.71 10.86 -6.15
CA GLN A 38 13.28 10.06 -5.05
C GLN A 38 13.62 8.63 -5.48
N ALA A 39 12.75 8.00 -6.29
CA ALA A 39 13.04 6.68 -6.87
C ALA A 39 14.26 6.73 -7.80
N GLU A 40 14.41 7.80 -8.57
CA GLU A 40 15.56 8.02 -9.45
C GLU A 40 16.86 8.21 -8.65
N ASN A 41 16.84 9.00 -7.57
CA ASN A 41 17.98 9.15 -6.67
C ASN A 41 18.39 7.79 -6.05
N LEU A 42 17.42 7.00 -5.59
CA LEU A 42 17.68 5.65 -5.08
C LEU A 42 18.32 4.73 -6.14
N ALA A 43 17.81 4.76 -7.37
CA ALA A 43 18.34 3.94 -8.45
C ALA A 43 19.76 4.35 -8.84
N ARG A 44 20.06 5.66 -8.93
CA ARG A 44 21.42 6.18 -9.22
C ARG A 44 22.39 5.81 -8.09
N ALA A 45 21.98 6.00 -6.84
CA ALA A 45 22.82 5.65 -5.69
C ALA A 45 23.09 4.14 -5.64
N ALA A 46 22.09 3.29 -5.87
CA ALA A 46 22.26 1.85 -5.93
C ALA A 46 23.22 1.42 -7.05
N LYS A 47 23.10 2.06 -8.22
CA LYS A 47 24.02 1.83 -9.36
C LYS A 47 25.46 2.23 -9.02
N THR A 48 25.65 3.40 -8.45
CA THR A 48 26.96 3.95 -8.08
C THR A 48 27.64 3.07 -7.02
N ALA A 49 26.88 2.61 -6.02
CA ALA A 49 27.39 1.74 -4.97
C ALA A 49 27.59 0.27 -5.41
N GLY A 50 27.19 -0.09 -6.62
CA GLY A 50 27.30 -1.47 -7.13
C GLY A 50 26.44 -2.47 -6.39
N VAL A 51 25.25 -2.06 -5.95
CA VAL A 51 24.28 -2.95 -5.27
C VAL A 51 23.95 -4.13 -6.17
N SER A 52 24.15 -5.35 -5.68
CA SER A 52 23.98 -6.59 -6.43
C SER A 52 22.52 -7.02 -6.55
N HIS A 53 21.65 -6.57 -5.67
CA HIS A 53 20.21 -6.81 -5.69
C HIS A 53 19.46 -5.68 -5.00
N ALA A 54 18.69 -4.91 -5.73
CA ALA A 54 17.74 -3.95 -5.19
C ALA A 54 16.33 -4.57 -5.15
N ILE A 55 15.60 -4.31 -4.08
CA ILE A 55 14.15 -4.55 -4.02
C ILE A 55 13.50 -3.17 -4.00
N TRP A 56 12.84 -2.80 -5.09
CA TRP A 56 12.07 -1.57 -5.19
C TRP A 56 10.62 -1.81 -4.80
N SER A 57 10.13 -1.14 -3.76
CA SER A 57 8.72 -1.16 -3.37
C SER A 57 7.90 -0.34 -4.35
N THR A 58 7.40 -1.00 -5.37
CA THR A 58 6.58 -0.40 -6.43
C THR A 58 5.10 -0.34 -6.06
N SER A 59 4.27 0.10 -7.00
CA SER A 59 2.82 0.09 -6.89
C SER A 59 2.17 -0.23 -8.24
N GLN A 60 0.84 -0.30 -8.28
CA GLN A 60 0.08 -0.38 -9.51
C GLN A 60 0.29 0.88 -10.36
N ASP A 61 0.18 0.76 -11.66
CA ASP A 61 0.15 1.89 -12.59
C ASP A 61 -1.30 2.06 -13.06
N SER A 62 -1.94 3.16 -12.65
CA SER A 62 -3.36 3.40 -12.95
C SER A 62 -3.64 3.48 -14.45
N ARG A 63 -2.64 3.81 -15.28
CA ARG A 63 -2.76 3.88 -16.74
C ARG A 63 -3.00 2.51 -17.39
N ASN A 64 -2.66 1.43 -16.70
CA ASN A 64 -2.89 0.06 -17.17
C ASN A 64 -4.33 -0.41 -16.91
N TRP A 65 -5.10 0.35 -16.15
CA TRP A 65 -6.46 0.02 -15.74
C TRP A 65 -7.46 0.85 -16.54
N VAL A 66 -7.93 0.31 -17.65
CA VAL A 66 -9.02 0.90 -18.44
C VAL A 66 -10.32 0.30 -17.94
N SER A 67 -11.27 1.16 -17.54
CA SER A 67 -12.61 0.70 -17.18
C SER A 67 -13.20 -0.16 -18.30
N PRO A 68 -13.84 -1.31 -18.00
CA PRO A 68 -14.55 -2.13 -18.98
C PRO A 68 -15.62 -1.35 -19.75
N GLN A 69 -16.15 -0.27 -19.16
CA GLN A 69 -17.13 0.64 -19.78
C GLN A 69 -16.46 1.70 -20.67
N GLY A 70 -15.12 1.70 -20.77
CA GLY A 70 -14.36 2.68 -21.54
C GLY A 70 -14.31 4.07 -20.91
N ASN A 71 -14.82 4.26 -19.71
CA ASN A 71 -14.77 5.52 -18.99
C ASN A 71 -13.36 5.77 -18.47
N ARG A 72 -12.79 6.89 -18.84
CA ARG A 72 -11.50 7.32 -18.30
C ARG A 72 -11.69 7.83 -16.88
N LEU A 73 -10.81 7.43 -15.97
CA LEU A 73 -10.80 7.97 -14.61
C LEU A 73 -10.46 9.47 -14.64
N PRO A 74 -11.07 10.29 -13.78
CA PRO A 74 -10.65 11.68 -13.62
C PRO A 74 -9.15 11.79 -13.30
N GLU A 75 -8.49 12.75 -13.94
CA GLU A 75 -7.07 13.04 -13.68
C GLU A 75 -6.96 14.19 -12.68
N SER A 76 -5.96 14.12 -11.79
CA SER A 76 -5.55 15.25 -10.98
C SER A 76 -4.97 16.37 -11.87
N PRO A 77 -4.83 17.62 -11.37
CA PRO A 77 -4.27 18.73 -12.16
C PRO A 77 -2.90 18.47 -12.78
N ASP A 78 -2.11 17.59 -12.17
CA ASP A 78 -0.78 17.16 -12.63
C ASP A 78 -0.79 15.93 -13.54
N GLY A 79 -1.99 15.48 -13.96
CA GLY A 79 -2.17 14.43 -14.95
C GLY A 79 -2.03 12.99 -14.43
N TYR A 80 -2.21 12.79 -13.11
CA TYR A 80 -2.22 11.48 -12.49
C TYR A 80 -3.64 11.05 -12.13
N GLN A 81 -3.97 9.77 -12.29
CA GLN A 81 -5.26 9.21 -11.88
C GLN A 81 -5.23 8.75 -10.42
N VAL A 82 -4.14 8.08 -10.03
CA VAL A 82 -3.87 7.63 -8.66
C VAL A 82 -2.43 8.01 -8.29
N PRO A 83 -2.17 9.28 -7.90
CA PRO A 83 -0.81 9.82 -7.76
C PRO A 83 0.14 8.98 -6.90
N HIS A 84 -0.35 8.42 -5.78
CA HIS A 84 0.44 7.58 -4.88
C HIS A 84 0.76 6.18 -5.43
N TRP A 85 0.06 5.73 -6.47
CA TRP A 85 0.42 4.54 -7.24
C TRP A 85 1.35 4.89 -8.39
N ASP A 86 0.95 5.90 -9.16
CA ASP A 86 1.59 6.25 -10.43
C ASP A 86 3.03 6.75 -10.24
N GLY A 87 3.31 7.49 -9.15
CA GLY A 87 4.65 7.95 -8.81
C GLY A 87 5.62 6.78 -8.60
N LYS A 88 5.20 5.79 -7.79
CA LYS A 88 6.01 4.58 -7.55
C LYS A 88 6.17 3.72 -8.80
N ALA A 89 5.09 3.52 -9.56
CA ALA A 89 5.14 2.74 -10.79
C ALA A 89 6.08 3.34 -11.83
N ARG A 90 6.09 4.68 -11.96
CA ARG A 90 7.04 5.40 -12.83
C ARG A 90 8.49 5.21 -12.39
N GLY A 91 8.74 5.11 -11.09
CA GLY A 91 10.07 4.83 -10.54
C GLY A 91 10.68 3.50 -11.03
N ASN A 92 9.88 2.52 -11.45
CA ASN A 92 10.39 1.27 -12.03
C ASN A 92 11.35 1.51 -13.18
N ARG A 93 11.06 2.53 -13.99
CA ARG A 93 11.86 2.89 -15.16
C ARG A 93 13.27 3.31 -14.78
N SER A 94 13.45 4.05 -13.70
CA SER A 94 14.76 4.52 -13.25
C SER A 94 15.69 3.35 -12.91
N PHE A 95 15.19 2.33 -12.23
CA PHE A 95 15.98 1.14 -11.93
C PHE A 95 16.30 0.33 -13.19
N SER A 96 15.34 0.14 -14.08
CA SER A 96 15.54 -0.67 -15.30
C SER A 96 16.47 0.00 -16.30
N GLU A 97 16.34 1.30 -16.56
CA GLU A 97 17.19 2.04 -17.51
C GLU A 97 18.65 2.16 -17.04
N LEU A 98 18.86 2.27 -15.73
CA LEU A 98 20.21 2.28 -15.16
C LEU A 98 20.82 0.87 -15.05
N GLY A 99 20.05 -0.17 -15.35
CA GLY A 99 20.50 -1.56 -15.27
C GLY A 99 20.87 -1.96 -13.84
N VAL A 100 20.14 -1.47 -12.83
CA VAL A 100 20.26 -1.94 -11.45
C VAL A 100 19.56 -3.31 -11.36
N PRO A 101 20.23 -4.38 -10.86
CA PRO A 101 19.57 -5.67 -10.66
C PRO A 101 18.43 -5.55 -9.65
N THR A 102 17.18 -5.48 -10.12
CA THR A 102 16.04 -5.07 -9.28
C THR A 102 14.89 -6.06 -9.36
N THR A 103 14.36 -6.44 -8.20
CA THR A 103 13.03 -7.06 -8.06
C THR A 103 12.03 -5.97 -7.70
N TYR A 104 10.94 -5.88 -8.45
CA TYR A 104 9.87 -4.90 -8.22
C TYR A 104 8.83 -5.53 -7.29
N LEU A 105 8.95 -5.26 -5.98
CA LEU A 105 8.01 -5.76 -4.99
C LEU A 105 6.74 -4.91 -5.02
N LEU A 106 5.61 -5.56 -5.29
CA LEU A 106 4.28 -4.95 -5.27
C LEU A 106 3.53 -5.41 -4.01
N PRO A 107 3.59 -4.64 -2.90
CA PRO A 107 2.88 -5.01 -1.69
C PRO A 107 1.38 -4.74 -1.82
N ALA A 108 0.59 -5.59 -1.19
CA ALA A 108 -0.84 -5.41 -1.05
C ALA A 108 -1.19 -4.30 -0.04
N THR A 109 -2.48 -4.04 0.17
CA THR A 109 -2.98 -3.09 1.17
C THR A 109 -2.47 -3.45 2.57
N TYR A 110 -1.96 -2.45 3.28
CA TYR A 110 -1.45 -2.64 4.65
C TYR A 110 -2.62 -2.73 5.64
N TRP A 111 -2.70 -3.81 6.38
CA TRP A 111 -3.72 -3.95 7.44
C TRP A 111 -3.52 -2.94 8.57
N GLU A 112 -2.33 -2.39 8.72
CA GLU A 112 -2.05 -1.28 9.65
C GLU A 112 -2.91 -0.05 9.39
N ASN A 113 -3.43 0.11 8.16
CA ASN A 113 -4.41 1.16 7.84
C ASN A 113 -5.70 1.07 8.68
N LEU A 114 -6.00 -0.11 9.25
CA LEU A 114 -7.16 -0.28 10.15
C LEU A 114 -7.03 0.48 11.47
N PHE A 115 -5.81 0.81 11.89
CA PHE A 115 -5.56 1.62 13.09
C PHE A 115 -4.72 2.89 12.83
N MET A 116 -4.27 3.11 11.61
CA MET A 116 -3.49 4.31 11.27
C MET A 116 -4.40 5.54 11.19
N PRO A 117 -4.14 6.60 11.98
CA PRO A 117 -4.95 7.81 11.95
C PRO A 117 -5.02 8.44 10.55
N GLY A 118 -6.24 8.71 10.09
CA GLY A 118 -6.48 9.32 8.78
C GLY A 118 -6.43 8.37 7.58
N ALA A 119 -6.11 7.09 7.78
CA ALA A 119 -6.19 6.10 6.70
C ALA A 119 -7.66 5.85 6.29
N PRO A 120 -7.94 5.65 4.99
CA PRO A 120 -9.30 5.37 4.52
C PRO A 120 -9.96 4.16 5.18
N HIS A 121 -9.15 3.15 5.54
CA HIS A 121 -9.60 1.89 6.14
C HIS A 121 -9.73 1.94 7.67
N GLN A 122 -9.41 3.07 8.30
CA GLN A 122 -9.37 3.15 9.76
C GLN A 122 -10.71 2.75 10.38
N VAL A 123 -10.64 1.89 11.39
CA VAL A 123 -11.80 1.55 12.24
C VAL A 123 -12.18 2.78 13.06
N GLN A 124 -13.41 3.23 12.94
CA GLN A 124 -13.88 4.43 13.63
C GLN A 124 -15.24 4.16 14.30
N ARG A 125 -15.48 4.82 15.43
CA ARG A 125 -16.80 4.79 16.08
C ARG A 125 -17.71 5.82 15.43
N GLY A 126 -18.86 5.39 14.93
CA GLY A 126 -19.86 6.25 14.34
C GLY A 126 -20.58 7.10 15.39
N PRO A 127 -21.43 8.05 14.95
CA PRO A 127 -22.28 8.85 15.86
C PRO A 127 -23.28 8.01 16.66
N ASP A 128 -23.62 6.82 16.15
CA ASP A 128 -24.50 5.82 16.79
C ASP A 128 -23.76 4.98 17.84
N GLY A 129 -22.48 5.24 18.08
CA GLY A 129 -21.63 4.50 19.00
C GLY A 129 -21.13 3.15 18.46
N VAL A 130 -21.46 2.77 17.21
CA VAL A 130 -21.04 1.50 16.61
C VAL A 130 -19.71 1.68 15.88
N LEU A 131 -18.80 0.72 16.06
CA LEU A 131 -17.54 0.67 15.29
C LEU A 131 -17.83 0.34 13.83
N ALA A 132 -17.12 0.97 12.93
CA ALA A 132 -17.27 0.74 11.50
C ALA A 132 -15.96 0.88 10.72
N ILE A 133 -15.85 0.11 9.64
CA ILE A 133 -14.94 0.33 8.51
C ILE A 133 -15.80 0.85 7.37
N THR A 134 -15.46 2.05 6.86
CA THR A 134 -16.24 2.70 5.81
C THR A 134 -15.39 2.85 4.55
N LEU A 135 -15.73 2.10 3.48
CA LEU A 135 -14.98 2.07 2.22
C LEU A 135 -15.90 2.05 1.01
N PRO A 136 -15.50 2.63 -0.12
CA PRO A 136 -16.25 2.56 -1.37
C PRO A 136 -15.88 1.33 -2.21
N ALA A 137 -15.64 0.19 -1.56
CA ALA A 137 -15.21 -1.05 -2.21
C ALA A 137 -16.36 -2.00 -2.58
N GLY A 138 -17.60 -1.72 -2.11
CA GLY A 138 -18.72 -2.65 -2.31
C GLY A 138 -18.37 -4.05 -1.80
N GLU A 139 -18.56 -5.05 -2.65
CA GLU A 139 -18.21 -6.45 -2.41
C GLU A 139 -16.85 -6.85 -2.97
N ALA A 140 -16.07 -5.89 -3.50
CA ALA A 140 -14.77 -6.19 -4.08
C ALA A 140 -13.79 -6.71 -3.02
N LYS A 141 -13.01 -7.72 -3.40
CA LYS A 141 -11.93 -8.24 -2.58
C LYS A 141 -10.71 -7.33 -2.68
N MET A 142 -10.07 -7.10 -1.56
CA MET A 142 -8.85 -6.33 -1.43
C MET A 142 -7.73 -7.23 -0.93
N PRO A 143 -6.70 -7.48 -1.76
CA PRO A 143 -5.48 -8.13 -1.27
C PRO A 143 -4.88 -7.30 -0.12
N GLY A 144 -4.51 -7.98 0.96
CA GLY A 144 -3.98 -7.32 2.15
C GLY A 144 -2.96 -8.17 2.90
N MET A 145 -2.13 -7.51 3.70
CA MET A 145 -1.17 -8.15 4.59
C MET A 145 -0.62 -7.18 5.65
N GLY A 146 -0.01 -7.71 6.69
CA GLY A 146 0.70 -6.90 7.68
C GLY A 146 2.01 -6.33 7.13
N ALA A 147 2.37 -5.10 7.52
CA ALA A 147 3.60 -4.44 7.06
C ALA A 147 4.87 -5.23 7.42
N GLU A 148 4.90 -5.88 8.59
CA GLU A 148 6.01 -6.77 8.98
C GLU A 148 6.18 -7.95 8.01
N ASP A 149 5.07 -8.51 7.51
CA ASP A 149 5.07 -9.62 6.58
C ASP A 149 5.57 -9.22 5.19
N ILE A 150 5.36 -7.95 4.78
CA ILE A 150 6.00 -7.38 3.57
C ILE A 150 7.53 -7.43 3.71
N GLY A 151 8.06 -6.99 4.85
CA GLY A 151 9.50 -7.05 5.13
C GLY A 151 10.07 -8.47 5.11
N ARG A 152 9.31 -9.45 5.62
CA ARG A 152 9.68 -10.88 5.58
C ARG A 152 9.65 -11.43 4.15
N CYS A 153 8.66 -11.05 3.33
CA CYS A 153 8.63 -11.40 1.91
C CYS A 153 9.83 -10.79 1.16
N ALA A 154 10.15 -9.52 1.41
CA ALA A 154 11.35 -8.89 0.85
C ALA A 154 12.64 -9.63 1.25
N TYR A 155 12.76 -10.05 2.51
CA TYR A 155 13.87 -10.90 2.94
C TYR A 155 13.90 -12.25 2.22
N GLY A 156 12.73 -12.87 2.00
CA GLY A 156 12.59 -14.08 1.17
C GLY A 156 13.11 -13.87 -0.25
N LEU A 157 12.80 -12.73 -0.88
CA LEU A 157 13.30 -12.37 -2.20
C LEU A 157 14.83 -12.20 -2.21
N PHE A 158 15.43 -11.57 -1.19
CA PHE A 158 16.89 -11.52 -1.07
C PHE A 158 17.51 -12.91 -0.97
N LYS A 159 16.88 -13.84 -0.24
CA LYS A 159 17.36 -15.22 -0.13
C LYS A 159 17.24 -16.02 -1.43
N ALA A 160 16.24 -15.74 -2.24
CA ALA A 160 16.10 -16.32 -3.58
C ALA A 160 17.14 -15.80 -4.58
N GLY A 161 17.87 -14.75 -4.24
CA GLY A 161 18.97 -14.21 -5.04
C GLY A 161 18.49 -13.61 -6.35
N GLN A 162 18.99 -14.12 -7.47
CA GLN A 162 18.73 -13.57 -8.81
C GLN A 162 17.41 -14.06 -9.44
N GLU A 163 16.70 -14.98 -8.81
CA GLU A 163 15.53 -15.64 -9.39
C GLU A 163 14.43 -14.67 -9.83
N PHE A 164 14.22 -13.61 -9.05
CA PHE A 164 13.16 -12.62 -9.29
C PHE A 164 13.65 -11.29 -9.85
N VAL A 165 14.95 -11.17 -10.15
CA VAL A 165 15.50 -9.93 -10.74
C VAL A 165 14.88 -9.67 -12.11
N GLY A 166 14.44 -8.43 -12.34
CA GLY A 166 13.75 -8.00 -13.56
C GLY A 166 12.25 -8.30 -13.56
N THR A 167 11.70 -8.90 -12.51
CA THR A 167 10.26 -9.24 -12.42
C THR A 167 9.54 -8.41 -11.39
N THR A 168 8.21 -8.26 -11.58
CA THR A 168 7.31 -7.71 -10.55
C THR A 168 6.72 -8.87 -9.74
N VAL A 169 6.86 -8.80 -8.43
CA VAL A 169 6.36 -9.81 -7.48
C VAL A 169 5.29 -9.17 -6.59
N GLY A 170 4.04 -9.51 -6.85
CA GLY A 170 2.91 -9.10 -6.01
C GLY A 170 2.77 -10.01 -4.79
N VAL A 171 2.77 -9.42 -3.59
CA VAL A 171 2.65 -10.15 -2.33
C VAL A 171 1.43 -9.72 -1.53
N ALA A 172 0.68 -10.71 -1.04
CA ALA A 172 -0.46 -10.54 -0.14
C ALA A 172 -0.61 -11.78 0.74
N ALA A 173 -1.25 -11.63 1.89
CA ALA A 173 -1.58 -12.77 2.74
C ALA A 173 -2.94 -13.38 2.36
N GLU A 174 -3.91 -12.53 2.11
CA GLU A 174 -5.29 -12.87 1.75
C GLU A 174 -5.91 -11.79 0.87
N SER A 175 -7.03 -12.12 0.24
CA SER A 175 -7.90 -11.15 -0.44
C SER A 175 -9.26 -11.16 0.25
N SER A 176 -9.61 -10.08 0.94
CA SER A 176 -10.79 -9.97 1.79
C SER A 176 -11.72 -8.86 1.33
N THR A 177 -13.03 -9.09 1.42
CA THR A 177 -14.05 -8.04 1.29
C THR A 177 -14.04 -7.12 2.51
N GLY A 178 -14.68 -5.94 2.40
CA GLY A 178 -14.84 -5.05 3.54
C GLY A 178 -15.61 -5.68 4.70
N ALA A 179 -16.57 -6.58 4.39
CA ALA A 179 -17.32 -7.33 5.39
C ALA A 179 -16.44 -8.35 6.14
N GLU A 180 -15.57 -9.07 5.42
CA GLU A 180 -14.61 -10.00 6.02
C GLU A 180 -13.58 -9.28 6.88
N LEU A 181 -13.09 -8.09 6.46
CA LEU A 181 -12.25 -7.23 7.29
C LEU A 181 -12.95 -6.84 8.60
N ALA A 182 -14.21 -6.39 8.51
CA ALA A 182 -14.98 -5.99 9.68
C ALA A 182 -15.24 -7.18 10.63
N ALA A 183 -15.50 -8.37 10.10
CA ALA A 183 -15.70 -9.58 10.88
C ALA A 183 -14.45 -9.99 11.66
N ALA A 184 -13.27 -9.99 11.00
CA ALA A 184 -12.00 -10.33 11.65
C ALA A 184 -11.63 -9.33 12.77
N VAL A 185 -11.86 -8.03 12.52
CA VAL A 185 -11.63 -7.00 13.55
C VAL A 185 -12.64 -7.13 14.70
N SER A 186 -13.92 -7.44 14.40
CA SER A 186 -14.93 -7.69 15.44
C SER A 186 -14.52 -8.83 16.36
N GLU A 187 -14.06 -9.94 15.81
CA GLU A 187 -13.59 -11.10 16.58
C GLU A 187 -12.39 -10.73 17.46
N ALA A 188 -11.40 -10.04 16.89
CA ALA A 188 -10.23 -9.63 17.63
C ALA A 188 -10.53 -8.65 18.78
N LEU A 189 -11.50 -7.74 18.58
CA LEU A 189 -11.88 -6.74 19.59
C LEU A 189 -12.86 -7.26 20.62
N GLY A 190 -13.64 -8.33 20.31
CA GLY A 190 -14.78 -8.75 21.10
C GLY A 190 -15.95 -7.75 21.06
N GLU A 191 -15.97 -6.86 20.08
CA GLU A 191 -17.00 -5.83 19.88
C GLU A 191 -17.39 -5.79 18.39
N SER A 192 -18.68 -5.57 18.11
CA SER A 192 -19.18 -5.53 16.74
C SER A 192 -18.60 -4.37 15.94
N VAL A 193 -18.03 -4.67 14.78
CA VAL A 193 -17.56 -3.71 13.78
C VAL A 193 -18.40 -3.89 12.53
N ARG A 194 -19.03 -2.81 12.06
CA ARG A 194 -19.85 -2.81 10.85
C ARG A 194 -19.00 -2.44 9.62
N TYR A 195 -19.27 -3.08 8.50
CA TYR A 195 -18.81 -2.59 7.20
C TYR A 195 -19.86 -1.67 6.59
N ASN A 196 -19.46 -0.45 6.23
CA ASN A 196 -20.25 0.52 5.50
C ASN A 196 -19.70 0.65 4.09
N ALA A 197 -20.37 0.05 3.11
CA ALA A 197 -20.10 0.30 1.70
C ALA A 197 -20.69 1.67 1.32
N VAL A 198 -19.85 2.63 0.97
CA VAL A 198 -20.28 3.96 0.50
C VAL A 198 -20.13 4.06 -1.02
N PRO A 199 -21.00 4.81 -1.71
CA PRO A 199 -20.82 5.06 -3.14
C PRO A 199 -19.54 5.87 -3.43
N LEU A 200 -18.93 5.62 -4.60
CA LEU A 200 -17.69 6.31 -5.05
C LEU A 200 -17.87 7.83 -5.13
N ASP A 201 -19.05 8.30 -5.57
CA ASP A 201 -19.38 9.74 -5.67
C ASP A 201 -19.40 10.44 -4.31
N VAL A 202 -19.78 9.72 -3.26
CA VAL A 202 -19.71 10.26 -1.88
C VAL A 202 -18.26 10.52 -1.50
N VAL A 203 -17.35 9.61 -1.85
CA VAL A 203 -15.91 9.80 -1.59
C VAL A 203 -15.34 10.93 -2.45
N ARG A 204 -15.71 11.00 -3.74
CA ARG A 204 -15.26 12.09 -4.64
C ARG A 204 -15.70 13.47 -4.16
N ALA A 205 -16.90 13.58 -3.58
CA ALA A 205 -17.44 14.82 -3.05
C ALA A 205 -16.91 15.19 -1.65
N ALA A 206 -16.13 14.32 -1.03
CA ALA A 206 -15.63 14.56 0.32
C ALA A 206 -14.57 15.68 0.35
N PRO A 207 -14.61 16.60 1.36
CA PRO A 207 -13.77 17.79 1.38
C PRO A 207 -12.37 17.52 1.95
N PHE A 208 -11.67 16.55 1.37
CA PHE A 208 -10.27 16.30 1.71
C PHE A 208 -9.39 16.24 0.45
N PRO A 209 -8.12 16.69 0.52
CA PRO A 209 -7.21 16.62 -0.59
C PRO A 209 -6.97 15.17 -1.05
N GLY A 210 -7.12 14.89 -2.36
CA GLY A 210 -6.92 13.55 -2.91
C GLY A 210 -8.17 12.66 -2.90
N ALA A 211 -9.36 13.19 -2.59
CA ALA A 211 -10.63 12.44 -2.63
C ALA A 211 -10.86 11.73 -3.98
N ASP A 212 -10.58 12.42 -5.10
CA ASP A 212 -10.65 11.83 -6.44
C ASP A 212 -9.68 10.65 -6.61
N ALA A 213 -8.44 10.80 -6.13
CA ALA A 213 -7.43 9.74 -6.22
C ALA A 213 -7.83 8.49 -5.41
N VAL A 214 -8.38 8.68 -4.22
CA VAL A 214 -8.92 7.60 -3.38
C VAL A 214 -10.08 6.92 -4.08
N ALA A 215 -11.03 7.70 -4.62
CA ALA A 215 -12.17 7.15 -5.35
C ALA A 215 -11.73 6.41 -6.62
N ASN A 216 -10.75 6.95 -7.37
CA ASN A 216 -10.19 6.28 -8.55
C ASN A 216 -9.55 4.94 -8.19
N MET A 217 -8.77 4.89 -7.11
CA MET A 217 -8.16 3.65 -6.61
C MET A 217 -9.23 2.59 -6.33
N PHE A 218 -10.26 2.93 -5.56
CA PHE A 218 -11.34 1.99 -5.26
C PHE A 218 -12.20 1.65 -6.48
N GLN A 219 -12.36 2.56 -7.43
CA GLN A 219 -13.04 2.27 -8.70
C GLN A 219 -12.28 1.20 -9.49
N ILE A 220 -10.95 1.32 -9.61
CA ILE A 220 -10.12 0.27 -10.24
C ILE A 220 -10.30 -1.06 -9.51
N ILE A 221 -10.19 -1.06 -8.17
CA ILE A 221 -10.33 -2.27 -7.37
C ILE A 221 -11.70 -2.93 -7.58
N ALA A 222 -12.78 -2.14 -7.66
CA ALA A 222 -14.12 -2.68 -7.81
C ALA A 222 -14.42 -3.14 -9.24
N GLU A 223 -14.04 -2.37 -10.27
CA GLU A 223 -14.40 -2.65 -11.66
C GLU A 223 -13.52 -3.73 -12.32
N ALA A 224 -12.27 -3.85 -11.88
CA ALA A 224 -11.30 -4.82 -12.40
C ALA A 224 -10.86 -5.84 -11.33
N ASN A 225 -11.72 -6.20 -10.39
CA ASN A 225 -11.38 -6.91 -9.16
C ASN A 225 -10.59 -8.20 -9.38
N ASP A 226 -11.01 -9.07 -10.28
CA ASP A 226 -10.32 -10.34 -10.55
C ASP A 226 -8.90 -10.10 -11.09
N ALA A 227 -8.76 -9.18 -12.05
CA ALA A 227 -7.46 -8.82 -12.60
C ALA A 227 -6.57 -8.14 -11.55
N TYR A 228 -7.14 -7.25 -10.73
CA TYR A 228 -6.43 -6.59 -9.63
C TYR A 228 -5.92 -7.60 -8.61
N CYS A 229 -6.77 -8.50 -8.14
CA CYS A 229 -6.37 -9.57 -7.22
C CYS A 229 -5.36 -10.53 -7.85
N GLY A 230 -5.47 -10.79 -9.15
CA GLY A 230 -4.56 -11.65 -9.91
C GLY A 230 -3.11 -11.18 -9.98
N HIS A 231 -2.82 -9.92 -9.64
CA HIS A 231 -1.44 -9.42 -9.52
C HIS A 231 -0.72 -9.93 -8.26
N TYR A 232 -1.43 -10.55 -7.30
CA TYR A 232 -0.89 -10.98 -6.02
C TYR A 232 -0.91 -12.51 -5.91
N ASP A 233 0.27 -13.09 -5.82
CA ASP A 233 0.43 -14.55 -5.67
C ASP A 233 0.51 -14.93 -4.19
N LEU A 234 -0.59 -15.46 -3.66
CA LEU A 234 -0.68 -15.87 -2.25
C LEU A 234 0.20 -17.09 -1.94
N ALA A 235 0.38 -18.00 -2.90
CA ALA A 235 1.22 -19.17 -2.70
C ALA A 235 2.70 -18.79 -2.67
N LEU A 236 3.14 -17.96 -3.61
CA LEU A 236 4.48 -17.39 -3.62
C LEU A 236 4.74 -16.57 -2.33
N SER A 237 3.78 -15.74 -1.90
CA SER A 237 3.90 -14.96 -0.66
C SER A 237 4.17 -15.86 0.55
N ARG A 238 3.47 -17.00 0.66
CA ARG A 238 3.70 -17.99 1.72
C ARG A 238 5.05 -18.71 1.59
N SER A 239 5.53 -18.93 0.38
CA SER A 239 6.86 -19.53 0.17
C SER A 239 7.99 -18.59 0.56
N LEU A 240 7.84 -17.27 0.27
CA LEU A 240 8.77 -16.21 0.64
C LEU A 240 8.77 -15.94 2.14
N ASN A 241 7.58 -16.03 2.79
CA ASN A 241 7.38 -15.89 4.22
C ASN A 241 6.55 -17.05 4.80
N PRO A 242 7.19 -18.15 5.24
CA PRO A 242 6.48 -19.28 5.84
C PRO A 242 5.69 -18.94 7.14
N GLN A 243 5.96 -17.78 7.74
CA GLN A 243 5.26 -17.26 8.92
C GLN A 243 4.18 -16.22 8.57
N LEU A 244 3.75 -16.17 7.30
CA LEU A 244 2.76 -15.22 6.81
C LEU A 244 1.44 -15.41 7.56
N ARG A 245 1.03 -14.37 8.27
CA ARG A 245 -0.20 -14.37 9.09
C ARG A 245 -1.44 -14.20 8.25
N THR A 246 -2.49 -14.89 8.62
CA THR A 246 -3.87 -14.61 8.17
C THR A 246 -4.34 -13.28 8.74
N LEU A 247 -5.43 -12.75 8.17
CA LEU A 247 -6.07 -11.52 8.69
C LEU A 247 -6.52 -11.70 10.16
N ALA A 248 -7.09 -12.83 10.49
CA ALA A 248 -7.53 -13.14 11.85
C ALA A 248 -6.36 -13.17 12.84
N GLU A 249 -5.26 -13.86 12.48
CA GLU A 249 -4.06 -13.93 13.30
C GLU A 249 -3.41 -12.54 13.46
N TRP A 250 -3.36 -11.74 12.37
CA TRP A 250 -2.84 -10.38 12.42
C TRP A 250 -3.70 -9.47 13.29
N ALA A 251 -5.03 -9.52 13.15
CA ALA A 251 -5.95 -8.70 13.95
C ALA A 251 -5.85 -9.04 15.44
N ALA A 252 -5.82 -10.33 15.80
CA ALA A 252 -5.62 -10.77 17.16
C ALA A 252 -4.28 -10.29 17.75
N ALA A 253 -3.19 -10.39 16.99
CA ALA A 253 -1.87 -9.93 17.43
C ALA A 253 -1.78 -8.39 17.58
N ASN A 254 -2.63 -7.63 16.90
CA ASN A 254 -2.66 -6.17 16.94
C ASN A 254 -3.87 -5.59 17.69
N GLN A 255 -4.64 -6.40 18.43
CA GLN A 255 -5.82 -5.99 19.19
C GLN A 255 -5.57 -4.72 20.01
N HIS A 256 -4.48 -4.63 20.75
CA HIS A 256 -4.14 -3.46 21.56
C HIS A 256 -4.00 -2.18 20.74
N LYS A 257 -3.38 -2.25 19.54
CA LYS A 257 -3.21 -1.08 18.65
C LYS A 257 -4.55 -0.61 18.09
N LEU A 258 -5.42 -1.56 17.73
CA LEU A 258 -6.78 -1.27 17.29
C LEU A 258 -7.57 -0.54 18.40
N GLN A 259 -7.52 -1.03 19.65
CA GLN A 259 -8.16 -0.40 20.81
C GLN A 259 -7.62 1.01 21.11
N VAL A 260 -6.30 1.20 21.08
CA VAL A 260 -5.66 2.51 21.35
C VAL A 260 -6.05 3.54 20.29
N SER A 261 -6.09 3.16 19.01
CA SER A 261 -6.46 4.08 17.94
C SER A 261 -7.90 4.58 18.06
N MET A 262 -8.82 3.70 18.44
CA MET A 262 -10.23 4.06 18.69
C MET A 262 -10.38 5.02 19.86
N GLY A 263 -9.71 4.77 20.97
CA GLY A 263 -9.74 5.67 22.13
C GLY A 263 -9.09 7.03 21.89
N ALA A 264 -8.15 7.14 20.96
CA ALA A 264 -7.58 8.41 20.53
C ALA A 264 -8.56 9.21 19.64
N ALA A 265 -9.28 8.54 18.74
CA ALA A 265 -10.28 9.15 17.89
C ALA A 265 -11.48 9.67 18.71
N ASP A 266 -11.92 8.94 19.72
CA ASP A 266 -13.00 9.36 20.63
C ASP A 266 -12.60 10.63 21.42
N ARG A 267 -11.37 10.68 21.95
CA ARG A 267 -10.86 11.87 22.66
C ARG A 267 -10.71 13.10 21.77
N ALA A 268 -10.40 12.93 20.49
CA ALA A 268 -10.30 14.05 19.54
C ALA A 268 -11.68 14.66 19.19
N ARG A 269 -12.76 13.87 19.28
CA ARG A 269 -14.13 14.35 19.06
C ARG A 269 -14.71 15.11 20.26
N ASP A 270 -14.25 14.80 21.48
CA ASP A 270 -14.71 15.41 22.73
C ASP A 270 -14.00 16.73 23.07
N GLN A 271 -13.02 17.17 22.25
CA GLN A 271 -12.40 18.48 22.42
C GLN A 271 -13.31 19.56 21.79
N PRO A 272 -13.77 20.57 22.56
CA PRO A 272 -14.54 21.69 22.02
C PRO A 272 -13.68 22.50 21.06
N VAL A 273 -14.27 22.85 19.91
CA VAL A 273 -13.70 23.74 18.88
C VAL A 273 -13.53 25.14 19.41
#